data_be8912baedac022cb2485c98734fecf1
#
_entry.id   be8912baedac022cb2485c98734fecf1
#
_cell.length_a   1.000
_cell.length_b   1.000
_cell.length_c   1.000
_cell.angle_alpha   90.00
_cell.angle_beta   90.00
_cell.angle_gamma   90.00
#
_symmetry.space_group_name_H-M   'P 1'
#
loop_
_entity.id
_entity.type
_entity.pdbx_description
1 polymer ?
#
loop_
_entity_poly.entity_id
_entity_poly.type
_entity_poly.pdbx_seq_one_letter_code
_entity_poly.pdbx_strand_id
1 'polypeptide(L)' 'MAETATRLSDAGIAVPGVSTGSTPTMAHVANLDGVTEVRPGNYSLYDYTQVALGSCAPRAVAASVLATVVSPSGP' A
#
# COMPACT_ATOMS: atom_id res chain seq x y z
N MET A 1 0.53 14.41 0.64
CA MET A 1 0.38 14.59 -0.83
C MET A 1 -0.46 15.81 -1.19
N ALA A 2 -1.65 15.96 -0.65
CA ALA A 2 -2.50 17.13 -0.96
C ALA A 2 -1.83 18.46 -0.61
N GLU A 3 -1.12 18.53 0.53
CA GLU A 3 -0.36 19.73 0.92
C GLU A 3 0.76 20.05 -0.09
N THR A 4 1.49 19.03 -0.56
CA THR A 4 2.53 19.22 -1.59
C THR A 4 1.91 19.74 -2.88
N ALA A 5 0.77 19.20 -3.31
CA ALA A 5 0.05 19.65 -4.49
C ALA A 5 -0.38 21.13 -4.34
N THR A 6 -0.88 21.53 -3.19
CA THR A 6 -1.25 22.92 -2.89
C THR A 6 -0.03 23.84 -2.99
N ARG A 7 1.11 23.45 -2.43
CA ARG A 7 2.35 24.23 -2.49
C ARG A 7 2.87 24.39 -3.92
N LEU A 8 2.78 23.33 -4.74
CA LEU A 8 3.15 23.41 -6.15
C LEU A 8 2.23 24.35 -6.93
N SER A 9 0.93 24.25 -6.67
CA SER A 9 -0.06 25.12 -7.31
C SER A 9 0.16 26.59 -6.93
N ASP A 10 0.46 26.88 -5.67
CA ASP A 10 0.77 28.22 -5.19
C ASP A 10 2.06 28.76 -5.81
N ALA A 11 2.98 27.90 -6.19
CA ALA A 11 4.22 28.27 -6.92
C ALA A 11 4.00 28.45 -8.43
N GLY A 12 2.77 28.35 -8.93
CA GLY A 12 2.44 28.52 -10.34
C GLY A 12 2.58 27.25 -11.19
N ILE A 13 2.77 26.09 -10.56
CA ILE A 13 2.86 24.81 -11.26
C ILE A 13 1.48 24.16 -11.28
N ALA A 14 0.95 23.87 -12.48
CA ALA A 14 -0.34 23.20 -12.61
C ALA A 14 -0.27 21.76 -12.07
N VAL A 15 -1.22 21.40 -11.21
CA VAL A 15 -1.34 20.06 -10.63
C VAL A 15 -2.74 19.53 -10.95
N PRO A 16 -2.95 18.91 -12.14
CA PRO A 16 -4.27 18.45 -12.57
C PRO A 16 -4.74 17.19 -11.82
N GLY A 17 -3.84 16.44 -11.18
CA GLY A 17 -4.19 15.27 -10.42
C GLY A 17 -3.20 14.96 -9.32
N VAL A 18 -3.68 14.30 -8.27
CA VAL A 18 -2.87 13.82 -7.14
C VAL A 18 -3.11 12.33 -6.98
N SER A 19 -2.07 11.55 -7.27
CA SER A 19 -2.12 10.10 -7.19
C SER A 19 -1.23 9.63 -6.05
N THR A 20 -1.74 8.73 -5.23
CA THR A 20 -1.02 8.22 -4.07
C THR A 20 -1.51 6.83 -3.70
N GLY A 21 -0.80 6.23 -2.76
CA GLY A 21 -1.27 5.03 -2.09
C GLY A 21 -0.51 3.78 -2.46
N SER A 22 -0.48 2.91 -1.50
CA SER A 22 -0.04 1.54 -1.57
C SER A 22 -1.01 0.72 -0.73
N THR A 23 -0.93 -0.61 -0.78
CA THR A 23 -1.82 -1.44 0.03
C THR A 23 -1.73 -1.10 1.53
N PRO A 24 -0.55 -0.99 2.17
CA PRO A 24 -0.49 -0.60 3.58
C PRO A 24 -1.04 0.80 3.83
N THR A 25 -0.76 1.75 2.95
CA THR A 25 -1.26 3.12 3.09
C THR A 25 -2.79 3.14 3.08
N MET A 26 -3.42 2.42 2.15
CA MET A 26 -4.88 2.38 2.04
C MET A 26 -5.54 1.66 3.23
N ALA A 27 -4.86 0.68 3.81
CA ALA A 27 -5.36 -0.02 4.99
C ALA A 27 -5.43 0.88 6.23
N HIS A 28 -4.63 1.94 6.29
CA HIS A 28 -4.49 2.79 7.47
C HIS A 28 -4.79 4.27 7.21
N VAL A 29 -5.25 4.62 6.02
CA VAL A 29 -5.53 6.03 5.68
C VAL A 29 -6.74 6.55 6.46
N ALA A 30 -6.62 7.77 6.98
CA ALA A 30 -7.68 8.44 7.72
C ALA A 30 -8.63 9.22 6.81
N ASN A 31 -8.08 9.90 5.79
CA ASN A 31 -8.87 10.62 4.78
C ASN A 31 -8.08 10.73 3.47
N LEU A 32 -8.80 11.01 2.40
CA LEU A 32 -8.24 11.14 1.05
C LEU A 32 -8.54 12.53 0.44
N ASP A 33 -8.71 13.53 1.28
CA ASP A 33 -9.00 14.90 0.82
C ASP A 33 -7.87 15.40 -0.09
N GLY A 34 -8.23 15.91 -1.28
CA GLY A 34 -7.29 16.40 -2.27
C GLY A 34 -6.59 15.33 -3.09
N VAL A 35 -6.93 14.06 -2.90
CA VAL A 35 -6.42 12.94 -3.70
C VAL A 35 -7.41 12.61 -4.80
N THR A 36 -6.93 12.49 -6.05
CA THR A 36 -7.77 12.18 -7.21
C THR A 36 -7.64 10.73 -7.67
N GLU A 37 -6.59 10.03 -7.26
CA GLU A 37 -6.34 8.64 -7.66
C GLU A 37 -5.60 7.89 -6.56
N VAL A 38 -5.94 6.62 -6.36
CA VAL A 38 -5.21 5.70 -5.47
C VAL A 38 -4.72 4.50 -6.26
N ARG A 39 -3.53 3.97 -5.91
CA ARG A 39 -2.90 2.86 -6.63
C ARG A 39 -2.43 1.73 -5.69
N PRO A 40 -3.30 1.14 -4.87
CA PRO A 40 -2.94 -0.08 -4.17
C PRO A 40 -2.84 -1.22 -5.17
N GLY A 41 -1.83 -2.07 -5.03
CA GLY A 41 -1.60 -3.20 -5.96
C GLY A 41 -1.59 -4.54 -5.24
N ASN A 42 -0.84 -4.66 -4.17
CA ASN A 42 -0.65 -5.92 -3.46
C ASN A 42 -1.95 -6.49 -2.88
N TYR A 43 -2.94 -5.64 -2.58
CA TYR A 43 -4.21 -6.07 -1.99
C TYR A 43 -4.94 -7.14 -2.80
N SER A 44 -4.67 -7.24 -4.10
CA SER A 44 -5.35 -8.21 -4.96
C SER A 44 -5.04 -9.66 -4.58
N LEU A 45 -3.86 -9.93 -4.05
CA LEU A 45 -3.46 -11.27 -3.59
C LEU A 45 -2.99 -11.26 -2.13
N TYR A 46 -2.44 -10.15 -1.67
CA TYR A 46 -1.71 -10.01 -0.41
C TYR A 46 -0.49 -10.94 -0.35
N ASP A 47 0.33 -10.74 0.66
CA ASP A 47 1.45 -11.60 1.02
C ASP A 47 1.73 -11.50 2.53
N TYR A 48 2.69 -12.26 3.02
CA TYR A 48 3.01 -12.26 4.45
C TYR A 48 3.53 -10.90 4.93
N THR A 49 4.20 -10.12 4.08
CA THR A 49 4.62 -8.77 4.42
C THR A 49 3.43 -7.90 4.78
N GLN A 50 2.34 -8.01 4.03
CA GLN A 50 1.11 -7.26 4.31
C GLN A 50 0.47 -7.68 5.64
N VAL A 51 0.56 -8.96 6.00
CA VAL A 51 0.14 -9.44 7.32
C VAL A 51 0.98 -8.79 8.42
N ALA A 52 2.30 -8.79 8.26
CA ALA A 52 3.23 -8.20 9.22
C ALA A 52 3.02 -6.68 9.39
N LEU A 53 2.65 -5.99 8.31
CA LEU A 53 2.35 -4.55 8.33
C LEU A 53 0.94 -4.24 8.87
N GLY A 54 0.12 -5.23 9.13
CA GLY A 54 -1.24 -5.03 9.62
C GLY A 54 -2.26 -4.66 8.55
N SER A 55 -1.93 -4.84 7.26
CA SER A 55 -2.84 -4.52 6.16
C SER A 55 -3.94 -5.56 5.98
N CYS A 56 -3.71 -6.79 6.39
CA CYS A 56 -4.68 -7.88 6.25
C CYS A 56 -4.45 -8.98 7.29
N ALA A 57 -5.44 -9.87 7.44
CA ALA A 57 -5.31 -11.08 8.24
C ALA A 57 -4.59 -12.18 7.43
N PRO A 58 -3.92 -13.16 8.07
CA PRO A 58 -3.24 -14.25 7.35
C PRO A 58 -4.13 -15.00 6.36
N ARG A 59 -5.40 -15.18 6.69
CA ARG A 59 -6.38 -15.87 5.83
C ARG A 59 -6.71 -15.13 4.53
N ALA A 60 -6.36 -13.86 4.43
CA ALA A 60 -6.59 -13.05 3.24
C ALA A 60 -5.50 -13.22 2.17
N VAL A 61 -4.38 -13.85 2.52
CA VAL A 61 -3.30 -14.14 1.56
C VAL A 61 -3.79 -15.21 0.59
N ALA A 62 -3.92 -14.86 -0.69
CA ALA A 62 -4.58 -15.69 -1.70
C ALA A 62 -3.63 -16.68 -2.39
N ALA A 63 -2.32 -16.41 -2.37
CA ALA A 63 -1.32 -17.25 -3.04
C ALA A 63 -0.32 -17.81 -2.03
N SER A 64 0.02 -19.07 -2.20
CA SER A 64 1.04 -19.75 -1.37
C SER A 64 1.85 -20.72 -2.21
N VAL A 65 3.01 -21.06 -1.74
CA VAL A 65 3.90 -22.03 -2.39
C VAL A 65 4.05 -23.24 -1.46
N LEU A 66 3.74 -24.42 -1.99
CA LEU A 66 4.00 -25.67 -1.28
C LEU A 66 5.48 -25.99 -1.38
N ALA A 67 6.14 -26.14 -0.25
CA ALA A 67 7.57 -26.42 -0.19
C ALA A 67 7.90 -27.40 0.93
N THR A 68 9.03 -28.08 0.78
CA THR A 68 9.55 -29.00 1.80
C THR A 68 10.74 -28.34 2.49
N VAL A 69 10.81 -28.46 3.80
CA VAL A 69 11.97 -28.01 4.56
C VAL A 69 13.12 -29.00 4.30
N VAL A 70 14.14 -28.53 3.58
CA VAL A 70 15.30 -29.35 3.24
C VAL A 70 16.47 -29.19 4.22
N SER A 71 16.48 -28.10 4.99
CA SER A 71 17.45 -27.84 6.04
C SER A 71 16.83 -26.94 7.09
N PRO A 72 16.59 -27.44 8.31
CA PRO A 72 16.12 -26.56 9.37
C PRO A 72 17.29 -25.70 9.87
N SER A 73 17.13 -24.39 9.80
CA SER A 73 18.01 -23.44 10.45
C SER A 73 17.23 -22.79 11.58
N GLY A 74 17.59 -23.08 12.79
CA GLY A 74 16.89 -22.52 13.93
C GLY A 74 17.83 -22.23 15.08
N PRO A 75 17.34 -21.52 16.09
CA PRO A 75 18.14 -21.37 17.30
C PRO A 75 18.37 -22.71 17.97
#